data_23205eeaf5740461fdf411fccaa25fa3
#
_entry.id   23205eeaf5740461fdf411fccaa25fa3
#
_cell.length_a   1.000
_cell.length_b   1.000
_cell.length_c   1.000
_cell.angle_alpha   90.00
_cell.angle_beta   90.00
_cell.angle_gamma   90.00
#
_symmetry.space_group_name_H-M   'P 1'
#
loop_
_entity.id
_entity.type
_entity.pdbx_description
1 polymer ?
#
loop_
_entity_poly.entity_id
_entity_poly.type
_entity_poly.pdbx_seq_one_letter_code
_entity_poly.pdbx_strand_id
1 'polypeptide(L)'
;MNCNYVAFEGIDGSGKTSFIEGLCEILENQNKKYKVVREPGGTELGEGIRELLLSHEYKVPDLSEAFLFCANRAELILSLIHI
;
A
#
# COMPACT_ATOMS: atom_id res chain seq x y z
N MET A 1 0.69 -21.27 12.45
CA MET A 1 -0.23 -20.15 12.16
C MET A 1 0.20 -19.52 10.84
N ASN A 2 -0.71 -19.50 9.89
CA ASN A 2 -0.44 -18.88 8.58
C ASN A 2 -0.91 -17.44 8.61
N CYS A 3 0.03 -16.51 8.51
CA CYS A 3 -0.26 -15.10 8.39
C CYS A 3 -0.14 -14.72 6.91
N ASN A 4 -1.26 -14.37 6.29
CA ASN A 4 -1.31 -14.05 4.86
C ASN A 4 -1.19 -12.55 4.57
N TYR A 5 -1.31 -11.73 5.60
CA TYR A 5 -1.33 -10.28 5.43
C TYR A 5 -0.72 -9.60 6.66
N VAL A 6 0.20 -8.69 6.42
CA VAL A 6 0.81 -7.88 7.47
C VAL A 6 0.76 -6.42 7.03
N ALA A 7 0.26 -5.54 7.90
CA ALA A 7 0.21 -4.11 7.65
C ALA A 7 1.18 -3.37 8.57
N PHE A 8 1.91 -2.44 8.01
CA PHE A 8 2.80 -1.54 8.75
C PHE A 8 2.28 -0.12 8.66
N GLU A 9 2.08 0.49 9.80
CA GLU A 9 1.61 1.86 9.91
C GLU A 9 2.62 2.70 10.67
N GLY A 10 2.74 3.95 10.28
CA GLY A 10 3.63 4.88 10.95
C GLY A 10 3.79 6.15 10.13
N ILE A 11 4.18 7.22 10.81
CA ILE A 11 4.46 8.50 10.14
C ILE A 11 5.77 8.41 9.36
N ASP A 12 5.96 9.32 8.43
CA ASP A 12 7.19 9.42 7.67
C ASP A 12 8.37 9.62 8.61
N GLY A 13 9.47 8.92 8.34
CA GLY A 13 10.67 8.98 9.18
C GLY A 13 10.64 8.09 10.40
N SER A 14 9.63 7.22 10.56
CA SER A 14 9.53 6.29 11.70
C SER A 14 10.40 5.03 11.58
N GLY A 15 11.13 4.87 10.47
CA GLY A 15 11.91 3.65 10.21
C GLY A 15 11.11 2.51 9.58
N LYS A 16 9.88 2.77 9.20
CA LYS A 16 8.97 1.77 8.64
C LYS A 16 9.55 1.10 7.38
N THR A 17 10.12 1.88 6.47
CA THR A 17 10.70 1.36 5.23
C THR A 17 11.86 0.41 5.52
N SER A 18 12.76 0.78 6.43
CA SER A 18 13.90 -0.07 6.81
C SER A 18 13.46 -1.37 7.44
N PHE A 19 12.40 -1.32 8.26
CA PHE A 19 11.84 -2.50 8.89
C PHE A 19 11.25 -3.46 7.85
N ILE A 20 10.51 -2.93 6.89
CA ILE A 20 9.91 -3.74 5.82
C ILE A 20 11.00 -4.39 4.96
N GLU A 21 12.04 -3.65 4.60
CA GLU A 21 13.18 -4.19 3.84
C GLU A 21 13.85 -5.33 4.58
N GLY A 22 14.06 -5.19 5.89
CA GLY A 22 14.65 -6.26 6.71
C GLY A 22 13.74 -7.49 6.76
N LEU A 23 12.44 -7.31 6.88
CA LEU A 23 11.49 -8.42 6.87
C LEU A 23 11.48 -9.15 5.52
N CYS A 24 11.52 -8.41 4.41
CA CYS A 24 11.59 -8.99 3.07
C CYS A 24 12.85 -9.85 2.90
N GLU A 25 13.98 -9.38 3.39
CA GLU A 25 15.22 -10.15 3.36
C GLU A 25 15.10 -11.47 4.13
N ILE A 26 14.47 -11.43 5.31
CA ILE A 26 14.23 -12.65 6.10
C ILE A 26 13.35 -13.63 5.33
N LEU A 27 12.28 -13.13 4.71
CA LEU A 27 11.36 -13.97 3.95
C LEU A 27 12.04 -14.59 2.73
N GLU A 28 12.88 -13.84 2.03
CA GLU A 28 13.67 -14.35 0.90
C GLU A 28 14.62 -15.46 1.34
N ASN A 29 15.29 -15.29 2.48
CA ASN A 29 16.19 -16.30 3.03
C ASN A 29 15.46 -17.58 3.43
N GLN A 30 14.18 -17.49 3.73
CA GLN A 30 13.34 -18.65 4.04
C GLN A 30 12.60 -19.21 2.83
N ASN A 31 12.88 -18.71 1.64
CA ASN A 31 12.20 -19.09 0.38
C ASN A 31 10.68 -18.89 0.44
N LYS A 32 10.22 -17.88 1.19
CA LYS A 32 8.82 -17.49 1.28
C LYS A 32 8.47 -16.53 0.16
N LYS A 33 7.32 -16.75 -0.47
CA LYS A 33 6.80 -15.83 -1.49
C LYS A 33 6.03 -14.73 -0.80
N TYR A 34 6.24 -13.48 -1.24
CA TYR A 34 5.55 -12.33 -0.68
C TYR A 34 5.37 -11.25 -1.75
N LYS A 35 4.49 -10.32 -1.49
CA LYS A 35 4.33 -9.11 -2.29
C LYS A 35 4.23 -7.92 -1.36
N VAL A 36 4.97 -6.87 -1.65
CA VAL A 36 4.90 -5.60 -0.92
C VAL A 36 3.99 -4.64 -1.69
N VAL A 37 3.00 -4.10 -1.00
CA VAL A 37 2.10 -3.11 -1.56
C VAL A 37 2.00 -1.93 -0.61
N ARG A 38 1.57 -0.79 -1.13
CA ARG A 38 1.34 0.41 -0.33
C ARG A 38 -0.01 1.01 -0.67
N GLU A 39 -0.60 1.67 0.29
CA GLU A 39 -1.85 2.40 0.10
C GLU A 39 -1.69 3.87 0.51
N PRO A 40 -2.17 4.83 -0.28
CA PRO A 40 -2.73 4.64 -1.63
C PRO A 40 -1.65 4.29 -2.63
N GLY A 41 -2.02 3.51 -3.68
CA GLY A 41 -1.09 3.07 -4.70
C GLY A 41 -1.18 1.56 -4.92
N GLY A 42 -0.11 0.97 -5.46
CA GLY A 42 0.01 -0.46 -5.63
C GLY A 42 -0.43 -1.00 -6.99
N THR A 43 -1.20 -0.26 -7.74
CA THR A 43 -1.59 -0.56 -9.12
C THR A 43 -1.43 0.69 -9.96
N GLU A 44 -1.53 0.58 -11.28
CA GLU A 44 -1.45 1.75 -12.16
C GLU A 44 -2.54 2.78 -11.82
N LEU A 45 -3.79 2.31 -11.67
CA LEU A 45 -4.89 3.18 -11.25
C LEU A 45 -4.67 3.70 -9.83
N GLY A 46 -4.21 2.85 -8.93
CA GLY A 46 -3.92 3.24 -7.55
C GLY A 46 -2.85 4.30 -7.44
N GLU A 47 -1.81 4.23 -8.25
CA GLU A 47 -0.77 5.27 -8.29
C GLU A 47 -1.33 6.61 -8.78
N GLY A 48 -2.28 6.59 -9.72
CA GLY A 48 -2.99 7.80 -10.15
C GLY A 48 -3.81 8.40 -9.01
N ILE A 49 -4.50 7.57 -8.25
CA ILE A 49 -5.26 8.00 -7.06
C ILE A 49 -4.31 8.60 -6.01
N ARG A 50 -3.18 7.96 -5.77
CA ARG A 50 -2.15 8.48 -4.86
C ARG A 50 -1.69 9.87 -5.28
N GLU A 51 -1.45 10.06 -6.56
CA GLU A 51 -1.02 11.35 -7.09
C GLU A 51 -2.06 12.44 -6.84
N LEU A 52 -3.35 12.14 -7.06
CA LEU A 52 -4.44 13.06 -6.76
C LEU A 52 -4.47 13.43 -5.28
N LEU A 53 -4.29 12.47 -4.39
CA LEU A 53 -4.36 12.67 -2.94
C LEU A 53 -3.16 13.46 -2.39
N LEU A 54 -1.97 13.26 -2.96
CA LEU A 54 -0.73 13.91 -2.49
C LEU A 54 -0.38 15.17 -3.27
N SER A 55 -0.99 15.38 -4.43
CA SER A 55 -0.81 16.59 -5.22
C SER A 55 -1.50 17.77 -4.54
N HIS A 56 -0.91 18.95 -4.65
CA HIS A 56 -1.53 20.18 -4.18
C HIS A 56 -2.30 20.91 -5.27
N GLU A 57 -2.48 20.29 -6.45
CA GLU A 57 -3.24 20.85 -7.55
C GLU A 57 -4.73 20.96 -7.23
N TYR A 58 -5.25 20.01 -6.47
CA TYR A 58 -6.66 19.95 -6.13
C TYR A 58 -6.83 19.97 -4.62
N LYS A 59 -7.83 20.72 -4.18
CA LYS A 59 -8.27 20.63 -2.78
C LYS A 59 -9.30 19.51 -2.69
N VAL A 60 -8.92 18.42 -2.06
CA VAL A 60 -9.79 17.24 -1.92
C VAL A 60 -10.53 17.31 -0.58
N PRO A 61 -11.87 17.45 -0.59
CA PRO A 61 -12.64 17.42 0.64
C PRO A 61 -12.53 16.07 1.35
N ASP A 62 -12.70 16.05 2.67
CA ASP A 62 -12.52 14.85 3.49
C ASP A 62 -13.33 13.66 3.02
N LEU A 63 -14.60 13.88 2.65
CA LEU A 63 -15.46 12.80 2.17
C LEU A 63 -14.98 12.25 0.82
N SER A 64 -14.55 13.12 -0.08
CA SER A 64 -14.00 12.72 -1.37
C SER A 64 -12.69 11.95 -1.18
N GLU A 65 -11.85 12.38 -0.25
CA GLU A 65 -10.61 11.69 0.11
C GLU A 65 -10.92 10.28 0.60
N ALA A 66 -11.90 10.11 1.49
CA ALA A 66 -12.31 8.81 1.99
C ALA A 66 -12.74 7.87 0.86
N PHE A 67 -13.53 8.36 -0.10
CA PHE A 67 -13.94 7.56 -1.24
C PHE A 67 -12.78 7.21 -2.18
N LEU A 68 -11.83 8.11 -2.34
CA LEU A 68 -10.63 7.82 -3.14
C LEU A 68 -9.78 6.72 -2.49
N PHE A 69 -9.62 6.74 -1.17
CA PHE A 69 -8.95 5.66 -0.46
C PHE A 69 -9.67 4.33 -0.62
N CYS A 70 -11.00 4.34 -0.54
CA CYS A 70 -11.80 3.13 -0.76
C CYS A 70 -11.67 2.61 -2.19
N ALA A 71 -11.66 3.49 -3.18
CA ALA A 71 -11.47 3.12 -4.59
C ALA A 71 -10.10 2.47 -4.78
N ASN A 72 -9.06 3.04 -4.18
CA ASN A 72 -7.72 2.47 -4.21
C ASN A 72 -7.68 1.06 -3.59
N ARG A 73 -8.31 0.89 -2.44
CA ARG A 73 -8.37 -0.40 -1.74
C ARG A 73 -9.07 -1.45 -2.60
N ALA A 74 -10.19 -1.09 -3.23
CA ALA A 74 -10.93 -2.00 -4.11
C ALA A 74 -10.06 -2.46 -5.28
N GLU A 75 -9.37 -1.54 -5.93
CA GLU A 75 -8.48 -1.85 -7.05
C GLU A 75 -7.33 -2.74 -6.62
N LEU A 76 -6.72 -2.45 -5.49
CA LEU A 76 -5.59 -3.23 -4.97
C LEU A 76 -6.03 -4.66 -4.64
N ILE A 77 -7.17 -4.84 -3.99
CA ILE A 77 -7.68 -6.16 -3.64
C ILE A 77 -7.96 -6.99 -4.90
N LEU A 78 -8.61 -6.40 -5.91
CA LEU A 78 -8.86 -7.08 -7.17
C LEU A 78 -7.56 -7.50 -7.86
N SER A 79 -6.56 -6.63 -7.84
CA SER A 79 -5.24 -6.93 -8.37
C SER A 79 -4.58 -8.12 -7.67
N LEU A 80 -4.69 -8.19 -6.34
CA LEU A 80 -4.12 -9.28 -5.56
C LEU A 80 -4.82 -10.61 -5.80
N ILE A 81 -6.14 -10.60 -6.01
CA ILE A 81 -6.91 -11.80 -6.29
C ILE A 81 -6.49 -12.44 -7.62
N HIS A 82 -6.09 -11.65 -8.60
CA HIS A 82 -5.73 -12.11 -9.93
C HIS A 82 -4.23 -12.40 -10.13
N ILE A 83 -3.46 -12.42 -9.07
CA ILE A 83 -2.04 -12.77 -9.12
C ILE A 83 -1.84 -14.29 -9.09
#